data_8b2805382116b7203573fcb7e8b79512
#
_entry.id   8b2805382116b7203573fcb7e8b79512
#
_cell.length_a   1.000
_cell.length_b   1.000
_cell.length_c   1.000
_cell.angle_alpha   90.00
_cell.angle_beta   90.00
_cell.angle_gamma   90.00
#
_symmetry.space_group_name_H-M   'P 1'
#
loop_
_entity.id
_entity.type
_entity.pdbx_description
1 polymer ?
#
loop_
_entity_poly.entity_id
_entity_poly.type
_entity_poly.pdbx_seq_one_letter_code
_entity_poly.pdbx_strand_id
1 'polypeptide(L)'
;MTANEFFKKIMSAKLWANLGAMLLVVVLLCLGVRFGLDLYTHHGEEIEVPNIKHKLFTDAEQLLSNRGLEIEVSDTGYVRSLPPDCILDQVIAPGTKVKRGRVIYVVINSDHSPMLTLPDLIDNNSYREARANLIAMGFKVGPHGNK
;
A
#
# COMPACT_ATOMS: atom_id res chain seq x y z
N MET A 1 29.05 60.82 -13.13
CA MET A 1 28.18 60.42 -12.01
C MET A 1 29.00 60.38 -10.75
N THR A 2 28.80 61.29 -9.83
CA THR A 2 29.50 61.28 -8.55
C THR A 2 28.84 60.28 -7.61
N ALA A 3 29.59 59.66 -6.72
CA ALA A 3 29.09 58.65 -5.78
C ALA A 3 27.89 59.17 -4.96
N ASN A 4 27.87 60.45 -4.66
CA ASN A 4 26.75 61.10 -3.95
C ASN A 4 25.42 61.12 -4.73
N GLU A 5 25.46 61.28 -6.05
CA GLU A 5 24.26 61.23 -6.89
C GLU A 5 23.72 59.79 -7.01
N PHE A 6 24.61 58.83 -7.05
CA PHE A 6 24.25 57.41 -7.05
C PHE A 6 23.57 56.99 -5.74
N PHE A 7 24.12 57.40 -4.59
CA PHE A 7 23.49 57.18 -3.28
C PHE A 7 22.14 57.89 -3.13
N LYS A 8 22.03 59.11 -3.64
CA LYS A 8 20.78 59.86 -3.59
C LYS A 8 19.68 59.25 -4.47
N LYS A 9 20.09 58.62 -5.58
CA LYS A 9 19.19 57.89 -6.48
C LYS A 9 18.75 56.54 -5.88
N ILE A 10 19.62 55.87 -5.18
CA ILE A 10 19.31 54.62 -4.45
C ILE A 10 18.39 54.87 -3.25
N MET A 11 18.54 56.01 -2.57
CA MET A 11 17.65 56.43 -1.45
C MET A 11 16.37 57.11 -1.88
N SER A 12 16.08 57.18 -3.19
CA SER A 12 14.85 57.78 -3.70
C SER A 12 13.64 56.91 -3.29
N ALA A 13 12.64 57.58 -2.70
CA ALA A 13 11.38 56.95 -2.32
C ALA A 13 10.67 56.23 -3.49
N LYS A 14 10.86 56.72 -4.72
CA LYS A 14 10.33 56.09 -5.94
C LYS A 14 10.99 54.75 -6.25
N LEU A 15 12.30 54.63 -6.04
CA LEU A 15 13.02 53.38 -6.24
C LEU A 15 12.58 52.32 -5.23
N TRP A 16 12.45 52.68 -3.97
CA TRP A 16 11.95 51.81 -2.91
C TRP A 16 10.49 51.40 -3.11
N ALA A 17 9.66 52.31 -3.57
CA ALA A 17 8.27 52.00 -3.92
C ALA A 17 8.17 51.00 -5.09
N ASN A 18 8.99 51.20 -6.15
CA ASN A 18 9.05 50.26 -7.26
C ASN A 18 9.61 48.88 -6.87
N LEU A 19 10.64 48.88 -6.02
CA LEU A 19 11.23 47.60 -5.51
C LEU A 19 10.21 46.86 -4.63
N GLY A 20 9.48 47.58 -3.77
CA GLY A 20 8.41 47.04 -2.96
C GLY A 20 7.26 46.46 -3.80
N ALA A 21 6.87 47.19 -4.86
CA ALA A 21 5.86 46.71 -5.80
C ALA A 21 6.28 45.44 -6.54
N MET A 22 7.54 45.37 -7.01
CA MET A 22 8.09 44.15 -7.64
C MET A 22 8.12 42.97 -6.67
N LEU A 23 8.54 43.20 -5.44
CA LEU A 23 8.56 42.16 -4.40
C LEU A 23 7.15 41.66 -4.10
N LEU A 24 6.17 42.59 -4.00
CA LEU A 24 4.76 42.25 -3.78
C LEU A 24 4.22 41.36 -4.92
N VAL A 25 4.50 41.71 -6.17
CA VAL A 25 4.09 40.92 -7.35
C VAL A 25 4.70 39.53 -7.33
N VAL A 26 5.99 39.40 -7.01
CA VAL A 26 6.66 38.10 -6.91
C VAL A 26 6.06 37.23 -5.78
N VAL A 27 5.79 37.83 -4.62
CA VAL A 27 5.15 37.12 -3.50
C VAL A 27 3.75 36.65 -3.86
N LEU A 28 2.94 37.50 -4.50
CA LEU A 28 1.59 37.16 -4.96
C LEU A 28 1.63 36.03 -6.02
N LEU A 29 2.59 36.06 -6.95
CA LEU A 29 2.80 34.99 -7.93
C LEU A 29 3.17 33.67 -7.26
N CYS A 30 4.10 33.68 -6.32
CA CYS A 30 4.51 32.49 -5.57
C CYS A 30 3.35 31.90 -4.75
N LEU A 31 2.57 32.75 -4.09
CA LEU A 31 1.38 32.31 -3.35
C LEU A 31 0.30 31.75 -4.29
N GLY A 32 0.06 32.40 -5.43
CA GLY A 32 -0.89 31.91 -6.45
C GLY A 32 -0.51 30.56 -7.02
N VAL A 33 0.77 30.35 -7.31
CA VAL A 33 1.29 29.06 -7.80
C VAL A 33 1.15 27.97 -6.72
N ARG A 34 1.52 28.29 -5.48
CA ARG A 34 1.33 27.32 -4.37
C ARG A 34 -0.13 26.94 -4.18
N PHE A 35 -1.00 27.91 -4.14
CA PHE A 35 -2.43 27.68 -3.97
C PHE A 35 -3.05 26.91 -5.14
N GLY A 36 -2.64 27.24 -6.37
CA GLY A 36 -3.08 26.55 -7.58
C GLY A 36 -2.59 25.10 -7.63
N LEU A 37 -1.33 24.85 -7.22
CA LEU A 37 -0.78 23.49 -7.14
C LEU A 37 -1.46 22.66 -6.06
N ASP A 38 -1.72 23.23 -4.88
CA ASP A 38 -2.44 22.53 -3.80
C ASP A 38 -3.86 22.13 -4.24
N LEU A 39 -4.55 23.02 -4.97
CA LEU A 39 -5.89 22.77 -5.49
C LEU A 39 -5.89 21.70 -6.61
N TYR A 40 -4.86 21.73 -7.46
CA TYR A 40 -4.75 20.81 -8.59
C TYR A 40 -4.27 19.42 -8.18
N THR A 41 -3.34 19.32 -7.23
CA THR A 41 -2.72 18.06 -6.82
C THR A 41 -3.43 17.39 -5.65
N HIS A 42 -4.46 17.99 -5.06
CA HIS A 42 -5.14 17.46 -3.86
C HIS A 42 -4.13 17.05 -2.76
N HIS A 43 -3.07 17.85 -2.61
CA HIS A 43 -2.06 17.64 -1.58
C HIS A 43 -2.69 17.80 -0.21
N GLY A 44 -2.81 16.68 0.52
CA GLY A 44 -3.29 16.66 1.88
C GLY A 44 -4.55 15.83 2.14
N GLU A 45 -5.19 15.26 1.12
CA GLU A 45 -6.23 14.26 1.37
C GLU A 45 -5.59 12.93 1.79
N GLU A 46 -5.44 12.79 3.10
CA GLU A 46 -5.10 11.51 3.71
C GLU A 46 -6.38 10.70 3.91
N ILE A 47 -6.36 9.46 3.46
CA ILE A 47 -7.47 8.53 3.59
C ILE A 47 -7.08 7.50 4.64
N GLU A 48 -7.93 7.30 5.62
CA GLU A 48 -7.76 6.26 6.62
C GLU A 48 -8.13 4.90 6.02
N VAL A 49 -7.19 3.95 6.11
CA VAL A 49 -7.38 2.58 5.61
C VAL A 49 -8.41 1.87 6.50
N PRO A 50 -9.53 1.38 5.93
CA PRO A 50 -10.53 0.65 6.70
C PRO A 50 -10.06 -0.77 7.03
N ASN A 51 -10.67 -1.38 8.04
CA ASN A 51 -10.47 -2.79 8.33
C ASN A 51 -11.26 -3.64 7.34
N ILE A 52 -10.53 -4.37 6.48
CA ILE A 52 -11.08 -5.25 5.45
C ILE A 52 -10.80 -6.73 5.71
N LYS A 53 -10.16 -7.07 6.84
CA LYS A 53 -9.93 -8.47 7.23
C LYS A 53 -11.25 -9.21 7.38
N HIS A 54 -11.29 -10.45 6.93
CA HIS A 54 -12.44 -11.36 6.96
C HIS A 54 -13.64 -10.90 6.11
N LYS A 55 -13.47 -9.90 5.25
CA LYS A 55 -14.45 -9.53 4.22
C LYS A 55 -14.16 -10.28 2.92
N LEU A 56 -15.18 -10.42 2.08
CA LEU A 56 -14.98 -10.90 0.72
C LEU A 56 -14.20 -9.85 -0.10
N PHE A 57 -13.38 -10.32 -1.03
CA PHE A 57 -12.58 -9.45 -1.88
C PHE A 57 -13.42 -8.40 -2.62
N THR A 58 -14.57 -8.82 -3.18
CA THR A 58 -15.49 -7.93 -3.90
C THR A 58 -16.05 -6.81 -3.02
N ASP A 59 -16.41 -7.12 -1.78
CA ASP A 59 -16.94 -6.13 -0.83
C ASP A 59 -15.85 -5.14 -0.41
N ALA A 60 -14.64 -5.64 -0.20
CA ALA A 60 -13.48 -4.82 0.14
C ALA A 60 -13.07 -3.93 -1.03
N GLU A 61 -13.10 -4.43 -2.26
CA GLU A 61 -12.82 -3.66 -3.47
C GLU A 61 -13.79 -2.48 -3.61
N GLN A 62 -15.08 -2.70 -3.44
CA GLN A 62 -16.07 -1.63 -3.46
C GLN A 62 -15.84 -0.60 -2.34
N LEU A 63 -15.54 -1.07 -1.14
CA LEU A 63 -15.31 -0.20 0.00
C LEU A 63 -14.08 0.70 -0.20
N LEU A 64 -13.00 0.14 -0.72
CA LEU A 64 -11.76 0.86 -1.00
C LEU A 64 -11.91 1.80 -2.20
N SER A 65 -12.54 1.35 -3.27
CA SER A 65 -12.83 2.17 -4.45
C SER A 65 -13.68 3.40 -4.11
N ASN A 66 -14.70 3.25 -3.28
CA ASN A 66 -15.52 4.37 -2.79
C ASN A 66 -14.72 5.41 -1.97
N ARG A 67 -13.61 4.98 -1.38
CA ARG A 67 -12.67 5.87 -0.65
C ARG A 67 -11.52 6.40 -1.52
N GLY A 68 -11.46 5.99 -2.79
CA GLY A 68 -10.38 6.38 -3.71
C GLY A 68 -9.08 5.61 -3.48
N LEU A 69 -9.16 4.40 -2.96
CA LEU A 69 -8.06 3.45 -2.78
C LEU A 69 -8.22 2.28 -3.76
N GLU A 70 -7.10 1.65 -4.10
CA GLU A 70 -7.06 0.46 -4.93
C GLU A 70 -6.73 -0.77 -4.08
N ILE A 71 -7.12 -1.96 -4.55
CA ILE A 71 -6.83 -3.22 -3.88
C ILE A 71 -6.12 -4.16 -4.86
N GLU A 72 -5.11 -4.87 -4.38
CA GLU A 72 -4.38 -5.87 -5.16
C GLU A 72 -4.04 -7.07 -4.27
N VAL A 73 -4.17 -8.26 -4.84
CA VAL A 73 -3.80 -9.51 -4.17
C VAL A 73 -2.29 -9.70 -4.26
N SER A 74 -1.63 -9.73 -3.11
CA SER A 74 -0.18 -9.96 -3.03
C SER A 74 0.17 -11.43 -2.83
N ASP A 75 -0.69 -12.17 -2.15
CA ASP A 75 -0.47 -13.58 -1.84
C ASP A 75 -1.79 -14.29 -1.57
N THR A 76 -1.75 -15.62 -1.58
CA THR A 76 -2.89 -16.47 -1.25
C THR A 76 -2.53 -17.40 -0.10
N GLY A 77 -3.41 -17.49 0.89
CA GLY A 77 -3.32 -18.44 1.98
C GLY A 77 -4.45 -19.47 1.91
N TYR A 78 -4.43 -20.45 2.80
CA TYR A 78 -5.53 -21.39 2.95
C TYR A 78 -5.95 -21.54 4.41
N VAL A 79 -7.19 -21.17 4.68
CA VAL A 79 -7.83 -21.34 6.00
C VAL A 79 -9.17 -22.02 5.79
N ARG A 80 -9.28 -23.25 6.27
CA ARG A 80 -10.47 -24.11 6.07
C ARG A 80 -11.76 -23.52 6.64
N SER A 81 -11.66 -22.73 7.70
CA SER A 81 -12.81 -22.14 8.38
C SER A 81 -13.39 -20.90 7.69
N LEU A 82 -12.69 -20.36 6.70
CA LEU A 82 -13.09 -19.15 5.99
C LEU A 82 -13.49 -19.49 4.55
N PRO A 83 -14.44 -18.74 3.99
CA PRO A 83 -14.84 -18.92 2.59
C PRO A 83 -13.70 -18.57 1.63
N PRO A 84 -13.74 -19.09 0.38
CA PRO A 84 -12.81 -18.66 -0.66
C PRO A 84 -12.97 -17.16 -0.93
N ASP A 85 -11.90 -16.54 -1.44
CA ASP A 85 -11.81 -15.09 -1.72
C ASP A 85 -12.04 -14.18 -0.49
N CYS A 86 -11.98 -14.75 0.71
CA CYS A 86 -12.00 -13.99 1.94
C CYS A 86 -10.62 -13.38 2.22
N ILE A 87 -10.56 -12.13 2.62
CA ILE A 87 -9.31 -11.46 2.97
C ILE A 87 -8.80 -11.99 4.30
N LEU A 88 -7.64 -12.65 4.28
CA LEU A 88 -6.98 -13.19 5.47
C LEU A 88 -6.19 -12.13 6.21
N ASP A 89 -5.48 -11.29 5.47
CA ASP A 89 -4.66 -10.22 6.04
C ASP A 89 -4.53 -9.05 5.08
N GLN A 90 -4.23 -7.88 5.60
CA GLN A 90 -3.91 -6.66 4.86
C GLN A 90 -2.53 -6.15 5.25
N VAL A 91 -1.71 -5.79 4.25
CA VAL A 91 -0.33 -5.34 4.48
C VAL A 91 -0.29 -4.01 5.23
N ILE A 92 -1.23 -3.12 4.93
CA ILE A 92 -1.34 -1.83 5.62
C ILE A 92 -2.35 -1.97 6.76
N ALA A 93 -1.92 -1.68 7.99
CA ALA A 93 -2.78 -1.77 9.16
C ALA A 93 -4.02 -0.87 9.07
N PRO A 94 -5.19 -1.31 9.56
CA PRO A 94 -6.37 -0.46 9.64
C PRO A 94 -6.09 0.79 10.48
N GLY A 95 -6.64 1.92 10.09
CA GLY A 95 -6.41 3.21 10.74
C GLY A 95 -5.16 3.96 10.27
N THR A 96 -4.33 3.36 9.41
CA THR A 96 -3.19 4.03 8.80
C THR A 96 -3.67 5.04 7.77
N LYS A 97 -3.11 6.23 7.79
CA LYS A 97 -3.40 7.29 6.82
C LYS A 97 -2.51 7.15 5.61
N VAL A 98 -3.12 7.08 4.43
CA VAL A 98 -2.44 6.94 3.14
C VAL A 98 -2.96 7.96 2.15
N LYS A 99 -2.21 8.21 1.10
CA LYS A 99 -2.62 9.11 0.02
C LYS A 99 -3.67 8.45 -0.88
N ARG A 100 -4.54 9.26 -1.46
CA ARG A 100 -5.50 8.83 -2.47
C ARG A 100 -4.81 8.09 -3.63
N GLY A 101 -5.42 7.01 -4.11
CA GLY A 101 -4.84 6.16 -5.15
C GLY A 101 -3.81 5.15 -4.65
N ARG A 102 -3.62 5.04 -3.33
CA ARG A 102 -2.73 4.02 -2.76
C ARG A 102 -3.29 2.62 -3.00
N VAL A 103 -2.44 1.71 -3.43
CA VAL A 103 -2.77 0.29 -3.55
C VAL A 103 -2.65 -0.39 -2.19
N ILE A 104 -3.71 -1.06 -1.77
CA ILE A 104 -3.75 -1.85 -0.54
C ILE A 104 -3.55 -3.31 -0.92
N TYR A 105 -2.42 -3.86 -0.54
CA TYR A 105 -2.10 -5.27 -0.76
C TYR A 105 -2.74 -6.14 0.28
N VAL A 106 -3.35 -7.23 -0.16
CA VAL A 106 -4.07 -8.17 0.69
C VAL A 106 -3.69 -9.62 0.39
N VAL A 107 -3.85 -10.46 1.39
CA VAL A 107 -3.76 -11.91 1.28
C VAL A 107 -5.17 -12.47 1.29
N ILE A 108 -5.53 -13.24 0.27
CA ILE A 108 -6.85 -13.85 0.16
C ILE A 108 -6.82 -15.35 0.46
N ASN A 109 -7.97 -15.90 0.88
CA ASN A 109 -8.14 -17.33 1.08
C ASN A 109 -8.32 -18.05 -0.26
N SER A 110 -7.49 -19.07 -0.51
CA SER A 110 -7.64 -19.94 -1.67
C SER A 110 -8.85 -20.87 -1.49
N ASP A 111 -9.51 -21.23 -2.57
CA ASP A 111 -10.57 -22.24 -2.55
C ASP A 111 -10.00 -23.69 -2.49
N HIS A 112 -8.72 -23.84 -2.76
CA HIS A 112 -8.04 -25.14 -2.78
C HIS A 112 -7.02 -25.26 -1.65
N SER A 113 -7.03 -26.40 -0.98
CA SER A 113 -5.96 -26.79 -0.07
C SER A 113 -4.63 -26.85 -0.82
N PRO A 114 -3.51 -26.38 -0.26
CA PRO A 114 -2.23 -26.52 -0.92
C PRO A 114 -1.94 -27.98 -1.26
N MET A 115 -1.65 -28.24 -2.54
CA MET A 115 -1.25 -29.57 -2.99
C MET A 115 0.18 -29.83 -2.53
N LEU A 116 0.35 -30.82 -1.65
CA LEU A 116 1.65 -31.34 -1.28
C LEU A 116 2.05 -32.38 -2.32
N THR A 117 3.15 -32.15 -3.02
CA THR A 117 3.73 -33.16 -3.92
C THR A 117 4.24 -34.29 -3.09
N LEU A 118 3.73 -35.50 -3.36
CA LEU A 118 4.20 -36.71 -2.71
C LEU A 118 5.63 -36.98 -3.19
N PRO A 119 6.61 -37.13 -2.29
CA PRO A 119 7.96 -37.50 -2.69
C PRO A 119 7.96 -38.93 -3.25
N ASP A 120 8.87 -39.21 -4.18
CA ASP A 120 9.05 -40.54 -4.69
C ASP A 120 9.60 -41.43 -3.58
N LEU A 121 8.76 -42.35 -3.09
CA LEU A 121 9.06 -43.25 -2.01
C LEU A 121 9.44 -44.64 -2.52
N ILE A 122 9.53 -44.83 -3.86
CA ILE A 122 9.64 -46.15 -4.49
C ILE A 122 11.07 -46.65 -4.49
N ASP A 123 12.07 -45.79 -4.54
CA ASP A 123 13.46 -46.16 -4.58
C ASP A 123 14.10 -46.20 -3.19
N ASN A 124 14.38 -47.40 -2.72
CA ASN A 124 15.30 -47.75 -1.62
C ASN A 124 14.97 -47.29 -0.20
N ASN A 125 13.79 -46.79 0.07
CA ASN A 125 13.44 -46.40 1.43
C ASN A 125 12.73 -47.51 2.20
N SER A 126 13.25 -47.80 3.40
CA SER A 126 12.55 -48.65 4.36
C SER A 126 11.16 -48.06 4.68
N TYR A 127 10.14 -48.95 4.86
CA TYR A 127 8.79 -48.52 5.28
C TYR A 127 8.81 -47.55 6.47
N ARG A 128 9.74 -47.73 7.39
CA ARG A 128 9.92 -46.88 8.56
C ARG A 128 10.35 -45.46 8.20
N GLU A 129 11.28 -45.33 7.25
CA GLU A 129 11.74 -44.02 6.73
C GLU A 129 10.68 -43.32 5.89
N ALA A 130 10.01 -44.05 5.01
CA ALA A 130 8.90 -43.52 4.23
C ALA A 130 7.79 -42.98 5.13
N ARG A 131 7.44 -43.70 6.18
CA ARG A 131 6.45 -43.30 7.16
C ARG A 131 6.89 -42.05 7.93
N ALA A 132 8.14 -41.97 8.36
CA ALA A 132 8.69 -40.83 9.08
C ALA A 132 8.69 -39.58 8.20
N ASN A 133 9.07 -39.69 6.93
CA ASN A 133 9.05 -38.57 5.97
C ASN A 133 7.63 -38.06 5.69
N LEU A 134 6.66 -38.99 5.52
CA LEU A 134 5.26 -38.59 5.33
C LEU A 134 4.68 -37.85 6.56
N ILE A 135 4.99 -38.34 7.77
CA ILE A 135 4.56 -37.67 9.01
C ILE A 135 5.21 -36.29 9.15
N ALA A 136 6.50 -36.15 8.82
CA ALA A 136 7.23 -34.90 8.85
C ALA A 136 6.65 -33.87 7.85
N MET A 137 6.08 -34.34 6.74
CA MET A 137 5.38 -33.50 5.74
C MET A 137 3.93 -33.18 6.11
N GLY A 138 3.45 -33.66 7.27
CA GLY A 138 2.11 -33.38 7.77
C GLY A 138 1.02 -34.34 7.28
N PHE A 139 1.38 -35.44 6.63
CA PHE A 139 0.42 -36.47 6.26
C PHE A 139 0.07 -37.38 7.45
N LYS A 140 -1.20 -37.78 7.55
CA LYS A 140 -1.64 -38.81 8.50
C LYS A 140 -1.50 -40.18 7.86
N VAL A 141 -0.60 -40.99 8.39
CA VAL A 141 -0.40 -42.34 7.93
C VAL A 141 -1.29 -43.30 8.75
N GLY A 142 -2.18 -44.02 8.07
CA GLY A 142 -3.08 -44.99 8.69
C GLY A 142 -2.35 -46.19 9.30
N PRO A 143 -3.03 -46.98 10.18
CA PRO A 143 -2.44 -48.19 10.74
C PRO A 143 -2.18 -49.22 9.64
N HIS A 144 -1.03 -49.89 9.75
CA HIS A 144 -0.67 -50.96 8.83
C HIS A 144 -1.63 -52.15 9.02
N GLY A 145 -2.42 -52.44 7.99
CA GLY A 145 -3.26 -53.62 7.98
C GLY A 145 -2.38 -54.85 7.73
N ASN A 146 -2.09 -55.57 8.77
CA ASN A 146 -1.59 -56.96 8.62
C ASN A 146 -2.70 -57.81 7.97
N LYS A 147 -2.47 -58.25 6.76
CA LYS A 147 -3.15 -59.41 6.20
C LYS A 147 -2.29 -60.63 6.41
#